data_f59a154be2243c79747337161d794275
#
_entry.id   f59a154be2243c79747337161d794275
#
_cell.length_a   1.000
_cell.length_b   1.000
_cell.length_c   1.000
_cell.angle_alpha   90.00
_cell.angle_beta   90.00
_cell.angle_gamma   90.00
#
_symmetry.space_group_name_H-M   'P 1'
#
loop_
_entity.id
_entity.type
_entity.pdbx_description
1 polymer ?
#
loop_
_entity_poly.entity_id
_entity_poly.type
_entity_poly.pdbx_seq_one_letter_code
_entity_poly.pdbx_strand_id
1 'polypeptide(L)'
;MRCWITNKDQYGDTEAAEKFIQKEEAFDYNRFMSLVWSKIIRDQSFIAKLDGSIALFGAAAKGCVYLNALNSFKLAGAYCVDDTPQKQGKYIPGTEIQVRNREFLMVDRPDNVIIMAHNFAPAIKQSLINDGYKGRLITMLPEIEIDRA
;
A
#
# COMPACT_ATOMS: atom_id res chain seq x y z
N MET A 1 6.80 -11.02 -14.92
CA MET A 1 6.80 -11.43 -16.33
C MET A 1 7.85 -10.61 -17.07
N ARG A 2 8.68 -11.20 -17.94
CA ARG A 2 9.60 -10.48 -18.85
C ARG A 2 9.02 -10.60 -20.25
N CYS A 3 8.71 -9.45 -20.87
CA CYS A 3 8.27 -9.41 -22.26
C CYS A 3 9.46 -9.01 -23.14
N TRP A 4 9.67 -9.76 -24.23
CA TRP A 4 10.62 -9.43 -25.26
C TRP A 4 9.86 -8.96 -26.48
N ILE A 5 10.20 -7.79 -26.99
CA ILE A 5 9.63 -7.27 -28.22
C ILE A 5 10.68 -7.46 -29.32
N THR A 6 10.34 -8.20 -30.37
CA THR A 6 11.22 -8.47 -31.49
C THR A 6 10.46 -8.36 -32.79
N ASN A 7 11.16 -8.22 -33.92
CA ASN A 7 10.54 -8.29 -35.22
C ASN A 7 9.97 -9.67 -35.52
N LYS A 8 8.84 -9.72 -36.21
CA LYS A 8 7.92 -10.83 -36.40
C LYS A 8 8.54 -12.17 -36.82
N ASP A 9 9.78 -12.17 -37.31
CA ASP A 9 10.40 -13.33 -37.92
C ASP A 9 11.50 -14.01 -37.11
N GLN A 10 11.74 -13.55 -35.87
CA GLN A 10 12.88 -14.03 -35.09
C GLN A 10 12.56 -14.90 -33.87
N TYR A 11 11.34 -14.88 -33.28
CA TYR A 11 10.98 -15.72 -32.16
C TYR A 11 9.49 -16.05 -32.19
N GLY A 12 9.20 -17.29 -32.49
CA GLY A 12 7.85 -17.83 -32.47
C GLY A 12 7.72 -18.96 -31.46
N ASP A 13 7.77 -18.69 -30.17
CA ASP A 13 7.18 -19.63 -29.21
C ASP A 13 5.70 -19.25 -29.04
N THR A 14 4.92 -19.63 -30.06
CA THR A 14 3.48 -19.47 -30.08
C THR A 14 2.81 -20.29 -28.97
N GLU A 15 3.35 -21.46 -28.60
CA GLU A 15 2.76 -22.35 -27.60
C GLU A 15 2.77 -21.73 -26.18
N ALA A 16 3.84 -21.06 -25.77
CA ALA A 16 3.91 -20.37 -24.49
C ALA A 16 2.96 -19.16 -24.44
N ALA A 17 2.86 -18.42 -25.55
CA ALA A 17 1.92 -17.30 -25.68
C ALA A 17 0.47 -17.78 -25.67
N GLU A 18 0.15 -18.84 -26.40
CA GLU A 18 -1.18 -19.44 -26.44
C GLU A 18 -1.61 -19.98 -25.07
N LYS A 19 -0.74 -20.69 -24.35
CA LYS A 19 -1.01 -21.12 -22.98
C LYS A 19 -1.26 -19.95 -22.03
N PHE A 20 -0.59 -18.82 -22.24
CA PHE A 20 -0.81 -17.63 -21.44
C PHE A 20 -2.17 -16.99 -21.74
N ILE A 21 -2.51 -16.86 -23.04
CA ILE A 21 -3.82 -16.35 -23.48
C ILE A 21 -4.95 -17.22 -22.93
N GLN A 22 -4.84 -18.55 -23.03
CA GLN A 22 -5.85 -19.46 -22.48
C GLN A 22 -6.05 -19.30 -20.96
N LYS A 23 -4.97 -19.02 -20.22
CA LYS A 23 -5.08 -18.73 -18.78
C LYS A 23 -5.77 -17.40 -18.51
N GLU A 24 -5.54 -16.38 -19.33
CA GLU A 24 -6.22 -15.09 -19.19
C GLU A 24 -7.71 -15.20 -19.57
N GLU A 25 -8.04 -15.93 -20.62
CA GLU A 25 -9.44 -16.18 -21.04
C GLU A 25 -10.22 -16.98 -19.98
N ALA A 26 -9.56 -17.91 -19.30
CA ALA A 26 -10.15 -18.69 -18.21
C ALA A 26 -10.23 -17.94 -16.87
N PHE A 27 -9.66 -16.72 -16.77
CA PHE A 27 -9.64 -15.97 -15.54
C PHE A 27 -10.99 -15.30 -15.27
N ASP A 28 -11.59 -15.62 -14.13
CA ASP A 28 -12.85 -15.00 -13.70
C ASP A 28 -12.61 -13.59 -13.12
N TYR A 29 -12.59 -12.59 -14.00
CA TYR A 29 -12.43 -11.19 -13.65
C TYR A 29 -13.54 -10.68 -12.72
N ASN A 30 -14.77 -11.15 -12.87
CA ASN A 30 -15.88 -10.73 -12.03
C ASN A 30 -15.69 -11.20 -10.59
N ARG A 31 -15.33 -12.46 -10.41
CA ARG A 31 -14.99 -13.01 -9.11
C ARG A 31 -13.79 -12.28 -8.49
N PHE A 32 -12.73 -12.06 -9.27
CA PHE A 32 -11.57 -11.31 -8.81
C PHE A 32 -11.94 -9.92 -8.33
N MET A 33 -12.68 -9.15 -9.13
CA MET A 33 -13.12 -7.81 -8.77
C MET A 33 -14.03 -7.80 -7.54
N SER A 34 -14.91 -8.78 -7.40
CA SER A 34 -15.75 -8.93 -6.20
C SER A 34 -14.90 -9.14 -4.94
N LEU A 35 -13.84 -9.93 -5.00
CA LEU A 35 -12.91 -10.14 -3.89
C LEU A 35 -12.14 -8.85 -3.56
N VAL A 36 -11.67 -8.12 -4.58
CA VAL A 36 -10.99 -6.83 -4.40
C VAL A 36 -11.90 -5.84 -3.69
N TRP A 37 -13.14 -5.65 -4.17
CA TRP A 37 -14.08 -4.72 -3.57
C TRP A 37 -14.50 -5.13 -2.15
N SER A 38 -14.69 -6.42 -1.91
CA SER A 38 -14.98 -6.94 -0.56
C SER A 38 -13.83 -6.62 0.41
N LYS A 39 -12.58 -6.76 -0.04
CA LYS A 39 -11.40 -6.38 0.74
C LYS A 39 -11.39 -4.87 1.03
N ILE A 40 -11.59 -4.02 0.02
CA ILE A 40 -11.60 -2.57 0.18
C ILE A 40 -12.67 -2.12 1.18
N ILE A 41 -13.91 -2.65 1.08
CA ILE A 41 -15.00 -2.31 2.00
C ILE A 41 -14.67 -2.73 3.44
N ARG A 42 -14.09 -3.92 3.62
CA ARG A 42 -13.65 -4.40 4.93
C ARG A 42 -12.59 -3.49 5.53
N ASP A 43 -11.62 -3.09 4.72
CA ASP A 43 -10.51 -2.24 5.15
C ASP A 43 -10.97 -0.81 5.47
N GLN A 44 -11.87 -0.24 4.67
CA GLN A 44 -12.54 1.03 4.99
C GLN A 44 -13.27 0.96 6.33
N SER A 45 -14.01 -0.12 6.55
CA SER A 45 -14.75 -0.35 7.80
C SER A 45 -13.82 -0.48 9.00
N PHE A 46 -12.65 -1.10 8.82
CA PHE A 46 -11.63 -1.20 9.85
C PHE A 46 -11.04 0.19 10.17
N ILE A 47 -10.60 0.94 9.16
CA ILE A 47 -10.03 2.28 9.34
C ILE A 47 -11.04 3.22 10.01
N ALA A 48 -12.31 3.14 9.61
CA ALA A 48 -13.36 3.99 10.19
C ALA A 48 -13.56 3.77 11.70
N LYS A 49 -13.23 2.57 12.19
CA LYS A 49 -13.34 2.19 13.61
C LYS A 49 -12.05 2.43 14.41
N LEU A 50 -10.96 2.85 13.77
CA LEU A 50 -9.73 3.14 14.49
C LEU A 50 -9.93 4.38 15.38
N ASP A 51 -9.61 4.23 16.66
CA ASP A 51 -9.54 5.35 17.59
C ASP A 51 -8.17 6.01 17.54
N GLY A 52 -8.16 7.32 17.76
CA GLY A 52 -6.94 8.13 17.80
C GLY A 52 -6.47 8.63 16.44
N SER A 53 -5.30 9.25 16.45
CA SER A 53 -4.66 9.83 15.28
C SER A 53 -4.05 8.75 14.37
N ILE A 54 -4.00 9.04 13.08
CA ILE A 54 -3.50 8.11 12.05
C ILE A 54 -2.43 8.80 11.22
N ALA A 55 -1.27 8.17 11.09
CA ALA A 55 -0.28 8.46 10.08
C ALA A 55 -0.08 7.25 9.16
N LEU A 56 0.43 7.51 7.96
CA LEU A 56 0.82 6.47 7.00
C LEU A 56 2.34 6.36 6.95
N PHE A 57 2.88 5.21 6.61
CA PHE A 57 4.31 5.03 6.38
C PHE A 57 4.57 4.36 5.02
N GLY A 58 5.36 5.04 4.18
CA GLY A 58 5.76 4.58 2.86
C GLY A 58 4.89 5.10 1.72
N ALA A 59 5.31 6.17 1.05
CA ALA A 59 4.70 6.68 -0.19
C ALA A 59 5.14 5.82 -1.39
N ALA A 60 4.80 4.53 -1.34
CA ALA A 60 5.13 3.53 -2.36
C ALA A 60 4.04 3.47 -3.44
N ALA A 61 4.39 3.14 -4.69
CA ALA A 61 3.44 3.10 -5.80
C ALA A 61 2.21 2.22 -5.52
N LYS A 62 2.42 0.99 -5.02
CA LYS A 62 1.32 0.09 -4.65
C LYS A 62 0.44 0.67 -3.52
N GLY A 63 1.08 1.32 -2.54
CA GLY A 63 0.38 2.01 -1.47
C GLY A 63 -0.47 3.17 -1.98
N CYS A 64 0.02 3.95 -2.94
CA CYS A 64 -0.74 5.04 -3.56
C CYS A 64 -1.99 4.52 -4.27
N VAL A 65 -1.88 3.45 -5.05
CA VAL A 65 -3.03 2.83 -5.73
C VAL A 65 -4.06 2.33 -4.71
N TYR A 66 -3.61 1.61 -3.69
CA TYR A 66 -4.46 1.08 -2.64
C TYR A 66 -5.16 2.20 -1.86
N LEU A 67 -4.44 3.26 -1.52
CA LEU A 67 -4.98 4.41 -0.79
C LEU A 67 -6.09 5.13 -1.56
N ASN A 68 -5.89 5.30 -2.88
CA ASN A 68 -6.94 5.86 -3.75
C ASN A 68 -8.18 4.95 -3.82
N ALA A 69 -8.00 3.63 -3.84
CA ALA A 69 -9.11 2.68 -3.81
C ALA A 69 -9.84 2.69 -2.46
N LEU A 70 -9.13 2.88 -1.36
CA LEU A 70 -9.73 3.01 -0.02
C LEU A 70 -10.61 4.25 0.10
N ASN A 71 -10.23 5.38 -0.50
CA ASN A 71 -10.97 6.63 -0.47
C ASN A 71 -11.65 6.93 0.89
N SER A 72 -10.88 6.77 1.98
CA SER A 72 -11.40 6.85 3.33
C SER A 72 -11.34 8.28 3.86
N PHE A 73 -12.49 8.85 4.19
CA PHE A 73 -12.59 10.17 4.84
C PHE A 73 -11.89 10.21 6.21
N LYS A 74 -11.74 9.07 6.90
CA LYS A 74 -11.00 8.96 8.17
C LYS A 74 -9.52 9.30 8.02
N LEU A 75 -8.99 9.23 6.80
CA LEU A 75 -7.63 9.63 6.47
C LEU A 75 -7.51 11.12 6.08
N ALA A 76 -8.62 11.86 6.08
CA ALA A 76 -8.58 13.30 5.91
C ALA A 76 -7.77 13.92 7.05
N GLY A 77 -6.74 14.70 6.70
CA GLY A 77 -5.81 15.29 7.66
C GLY A 77 -4.67 14.37 8.12
N ALA A 78 -4.65 13.10 7.71
CA ALA A 78 -3.49 12.25 7.90
C ALA A 78 -2.29 12.75 7.07
N TYR A 79 -1.09 12.35 7.46
CA TYR A 79 0.13 12.53 6.68
C TYR A 79 0.78 11.17 6.41
N CYS A 80 1.68 11.14 5.44
CA CYS A 80 2.49 9.97 5.15
C CYS A 80 3.96 10.25 5.44
N VAL A 81 4.65 9.29 6.03
CA VAL A 81 6.10 9.35 6.21
C VAL A 81 6.79 8.52 5.14
N ASP A 82 7.85 9.05 4.54
CA ASP A 82 8.71 8.31 3.63
C ASP A 82 10.17 8.77 3.83
N ASP A 83 11.07 7.81 3.96
CA ASP A 83 12.49 8.06 4.19
C ASP A 83 13.22 8.58 2.93
N THR A 84 12.54 8.60 1.77
CA THR A 84 13.10 9.10 0.51
C THR A 84 13.01 10.64 0.46
N PRO A 85 14.12 11.38 0.54
CA PRO A 85 14.09 12.86 0.62
C PRO A 85 13.36 13.53 -0.55
N GLN A 86 13.43 12.94 -1.76
CA GLN A 86 12.80 13.47 -2.96
C GLN A 86 11.26 13.44 -2.94
N LYS A 87 10.67 12.66 -2.03
CA LYS A 87 9.22 12.59 -1.85
C LYS A 87 8.72 13.55 -0.77
N GLN A 88 9.57 13.89 0.18
CA GLN A 88 9.21 14.73 1.31
C GLN A 88 8.77 16.12 0.84
N GLY A 89 7.76 16.67 1.51
CA GLY A 89 7.10 17.93 1.15
C GLY A 89 6.10 17.83 0.00
N LYS A 90 6.07 16.72 -0.74
CA LYS A 90 5.10 16.46 -1.82
C LYS A 90 3.82 15.81 -1.29
N TYR A 91 2.87 15.58 -2.16
CA TYR A 91 1.60 14.91 -1.84
C TYR A 91 1.54 13.54 -2.51
N ILE A 92 0.84 12.60 -1.86
CA ILE A 92 0.52 11.32 -2.49
C ILE A 92 -0.45 11.56 -3.65
N PRO A 93 -0.15 11.10 -4.86
CA PRO A 93 -0.99 11.29 -6.03
C PRO A 93 -2.45 10.86 -5.78
N GLY A 94 -3.40 11.72 -6.17
CA GLY A 94 -4.83 11.49 -6.00
C GLY A 94 -5.36 11.74 -4.58
N THR A 95 -4.56 12.31 -3.69
CA THR A 95 -4.95 12.61 -2.30
C THR A 95 -4.43 13.97 -1.86
N GLU A 96 -4.90 14.45 -0.70
CA GLU A 96 -4.38 15.64 -0.02
C GLU A 96 -3.34 15.29 1.07
N ILE A 97 -2.87 14.05 1.10
CA ILE A 97 -1.97 13.53 2.13
C ILE A 97 -0.53 13.96 1.81
N GLN A 98 0.03 14.82 2.66
CA GLN A 98 1.40 15.30 2.49
C GLN A 98 2.41 14.27 3.00
N VAL A 99 3.52 14.12 2.26
CA VAL A 99 4.66 13.28 2.66
C VAL A 99 5.59 14.09 3.57
N ARG A 100 5.86 13.54 4.75
CA ARG A 100 6.74 14.09 5.77
C ARG A 100 7.97 13.21 5.97
N ASN A 101 8.97 13.74 6.68
CA ASN A 101 10.11 12.95 7.13
C ASN A 101 9.78 12.14 8.39
N ARG A 102 10.69 11.25 8.77
CA ARG A 102 10.53 10.36 9.93
C ARG A 102 10.56 11.13 11.26
N GLU A 103 11.35 12.19 11.34
CA GLU A 103 11.45 13.02 12.54
C GLU A 103 10.11 13.63 12.92
N PHE A 104 9.32 14.02 11.90
CA PHE A 104 7.96 14.53 12.13
C PHE A 104 7.09 13.48 12.84
N LEU A 105 7.12 12.23 12.42
CA LEU A 105 6.36 11.15 13.06
C LEU A 105 6.79 10.93 14.51
N MET A 106 8.10 11.01 14.79
CA MET A 106 8.64 10.79 16.14
C MET A 106 8.29 11.95 17.10
N VAL A 107 8.04 13.15 16.59
CA VAL A 107 7.55 14.29 17.36
C VAL A 107 6.03 14.23 17.57
N ASP A 108 5.28 13.96 16.48
CA ASP A 108 3.81 13.92 16.48
C ASP A 108 3.25 12.71 17.27
N ARG A 109 3.94 11.57 17.20
CA ARG A 109 3.60 10.32 17.88
C ARG A 109 2.15 9.91 17.72
N PRO A 110 1.68 9.67 16.49
CA PRO A 110 0.31 9.27 16.24
C PRO A 110 -0.02 7.94 16.94
N ASP A 111 -1.30 7.75 17.28
CA ASP A 111 -1.76 6.50 17.92
C ASP A 111 -1.60 5.28 16.99
N ASN A 112 -1.72 5.51 15.68
CA ASN A 112 -1.70 4.48 14.66
C ASN A 112 -0.77 4.86 13.50
N VAL A 113 0.07 3.93 13.08
CA VAL A 113 0.82 4.02 11.82
C VAL A 113 0.40 2.89 10.91
N ILE A 114 -0.23 3.23 9.77
CA ILE A 114 -0.59 2.26 8.72
C ILE A 114 0.57 2.18 7.72
N ILE A 115 1.18 1.00 7.59
CA ILE A 115 2.33 0.78 6.73
C ILE A 115 1.85 0.45 5.31
N MET A 116 2.11 1.39 4.38
CA MET A 116 1.71 1.28 2.97
C MET A 116 2.77 0.60 2.10
N ALA A 117 4.01 0.55 2.56
CA ALA A 117 5.12 -0.17 1.93
C ALA A 117 5.13 -1.65 2.37
N HIS A 118 4.09 -2.39 2.02
CA HIS A 118 3.79 -3.74 2.54
C HIS A 118 4.95 -4.72 2.46
N ASN A 119 5.71 -4.70 1.35
CA ASN A 119 6.84 -5.61 1.15
C ASN A 119 7.98 -5.37 2.17
N PHE A 120 8.03 -4.20 2.79
CA PHE A 120 9.04 -3.79 3.76
C PHE A 120 8.48 -3.66 5.17
N ALA A 121 7.23 -4.06 5.39
CA ALA A 121 6.54 -3.87 6.65
C ALA A 121 7.31 -4.43 7.87
N PRO A 122 7.89 -5.63 7.84
CA PRO A 122 8.64 -6.13 8.99
C PRO A 122 9.85 -5.24 9.35
N ALA A 123 10.61 -4.80 8.35
CA ALA A 123 11.78 -3.94 8.57
C ALA A 123 11.36 -2.54 9.07
N ILE A 124 10.27 -1.99 8.54
CA ILE A 124 9.72 -0.69 8.97
C ILE A 124 9.23 -0.78 10.41
N LYS A 125 8.47 -1.82 10.76
CA LYS A 125 7.98 -2.06 12.14
C LYS A 125 9.16 -2.10 13.11
N GLN A 126 10.16 -2.92 12.83
CA GLN A 126 11.34 -3.04 13.69
C GLN A 126 12.10 -1.72 13.83
N SER A 127 12.26 -0.98 12.75
CA SER A 127 12.93 0.32 12.77
C SER A 127 12.17 1.34 13.62
N LEU A 128 10.85 1.43 13.48
CA LEU A 128 10.03 2.35 14.28
C LEU A 128 10.06 2.00 15.80
N ILE A 129 10.06 0.71 16.12
CA ILE A 129 10.21 0.24 17.51
C ILE A 129 11.58 0.66 18.06
N ASN A 130 12.64 0.47 17.30
CA ASN A 130 13.99 0.86 17.70
C ASN A 130 14.13 2.37 17.90
N ASP A 131 13.43 3.17 17.09
CA ASP A 131 13.35 4.63 17.23
C ASP A 131 12.52 5.08 18.44
N GLY A 132 11.85 4.14 19.14
CA GLY A 132 11.07 4.40 20.36
C GLY A 132 9.62 4.81 20.09
N TYR A 133 9.06 4.51 18.91
CA TYR A 133 7.63 4.64 18.68
C TYR A 133 6.84 3.65 19.56
N LYS A 134 5.68 4.07 20.08
CA LYS A 134 4.90 3.31 21.09
C LYS A 134 3.44 3.07 20.68
N GLY A 135 3.02 3.54 19.50
CA GLY A 135 1.66 3.36 19.00
C GLY A 135 1.44 2.01 18.33
N ARG A 136 0.30 1.87 17.68
CA ARG A 136 -0.06 0.68 16.90
C ARG A 136 0.58 0.75 15.51
N LEU A 137 1.20 -0.35 15.10
CA LEU A 137 1.77 -0.54 13.76
C LEU A 137 0.85 -1.49 12.98
N ILE A 138 0.25 -0.99 11.91
CA ILE A 138 -0.82 -1.68 11.19
C ILE A 138 -0.37 -1.97 9.76
N THR A 139 -0.43 -3.22 9.33
CA THR A 139 -0.39 -3.61 7.93
C THR A 139 -1.78 -3.99 7.45
N MET A 140 -2.09 -3.63 6.20
CA MET A 140 -3.42 -3.84 5.62
C MET A 140 -3.43 -4.98 4.59
N LEU A 141 -2.28 -5.36 4.06
CA LEU A 141 -2.14 -6.35 3.00
C LEU A 141 -1.07 -7.40 3.35
N PRO A 142 -1.32 -8.68 3.03
CA PRO A 142 -2.54 -9.23 2.42
C PRO A 142 -3.75 -9.20 3.35
N GLU A 143 -3.55 -9.34 4.64
CA GLU A 143 -4.57 -9.23 5.69
C GLU A 143 -4.20 -8.13 6.68
N ILE A 144 -5.18 -7.74 7.51
CA ILE A 144 -4.97 -6.73 8.55
C ILE A 144 -4.21 -7.37 9.72
N GLU A 145 -3.05 -6.82 10.02
CA GLU A 145 -2.24 -7.18 11.19
C GLU A 145 -1.98 -5.94 12.03
N ILE A 146 -2.04 -6.09 13.34
CA ILE A 146 -1.80 -5.01 14.30
C ILE A 146 -0.74 -5.46 15.29
N ASP A 147 0.38 -4.73 15.31
CA ASP A 147 1.42 -4.89 16.31
C ASP A 147 1.41 -3.66 17.24
N ARG A 148 1.79 -3.87 18.46
CA ARG A 148 2.09 -2.78 19.41
C ARG A 148 3.60 -2.62 19.49
N ALA A 149 4.05 -1.41 19.28
CA ALA A 149 5.45 -1.05 19.47
C ALA A 149 5.82 -0.96 20.96
#